data_8e79b9d5d3ca758786bc8fc0f11a8396
#
_entry.id   8e79b9d5d3ca758786bc8fc0f11a8396
#
_cell.length_a   1.000
_cell.length_b   1.000
_cell.length_c   1.000
_cell.angle_alpha   90.00
_cell.angle_beta   90.00
_cell.angle_gamma   90.00
#
_symmetry.space_group_name_H-M   'P 1'
#
loop_
_entity.id
_entity.type
_entity.pdbx_description
1 polymer ?
#
loop_
_entity_poly.entity_id
_entity_poly.type
_entity_poly.pdbx_seq_one_letter_code
_entity_poly.pdbx_strand_id
1 'polypeptide(L)'
;MAVKVSYLLLLLVAKCFGKPSPEDSLPATTTEPIPTESFGNVWKLDVQGNYWLFWKTNASHVIFETHVKTKGYVGFGLSSNGKMFPSDVVIGWVDSNGTTHFKDCHTEGHYAPIIDASQDWFLLLGKEDNFGTVLKFTRKLDTCDDKDYLITESTVKVIYSYHPDDPTSFSSLPWHGAERRGTKSLMLLTSVKANEYVPPSDAEQFDMLYHNYEPIITPGNEDYVHHIVVSNCPNATDADKDEVFECYGHRPKHLECNDIVIAWAVGGVAFDFPSNAGFSFNTPGDPKFLLMETHFNNPTMKSGIIDSSGIRITATQRLRQYDSGVLQTGAIVNKLQFIPPHEKNFLSRHSCSQQCLEKALVTQQNSMKVFATLLHSHLLGTSMVAHHIRGDVELEPLAQDLSYDFDYQDARVLSKEREIKYGDSLTIDCHYDSTGRTKPTLGGLSTAEEMCLAFIYYYPKTEISNCQSLPLYDQLGSNPGHNVDMMYSWNWQNQDVKAKFQDIMNKTNVYHICNSPTHPDSTNYQQNMYRVPEPRTKYTPPPRQCPGSQ
;
A
#
# COMPACT_ATOMS: atom_id res chain seq x y z
N MET A 1 -50.16 10.24 -8.82
CA MET A 1 -49.60 8.97 -9.30
C MET A 1 -48.09 9.20 -9.38
N ALA A 2 -47.39 8.82 -8.37
CA ALA A 2 -45.92 8.92 -8.34
C ALA A 2 -45.35 7.63 -8.96
N VAL A 3 -44.69 7.76 -10.09
CA VAL A 3 -43.95 6.67 -10.71
C VAL A 3 -42.65 6.50 -9.90
N LYS A 4 -42.58 5.43 -9.11
CA LYS A 4 -41.31 4.98 -8.51
C LYS A 4 -40.44 4.40 -9.64
N VAL A 5 -39.42 5.12 -10.04
CA VAL A 5 -38.37 4.61 -10.91
C VAL A 5 -37.26 4.11 -9.96
N SER A 6 -37.16 2.80 -9.81
CA SER A 6 -36.03 2.18 -9.08
C SER A 6 -34.84 2.08 -10.03
N TYR A 7 -33.78 2.83 -9.77
CA TYR A 7 -32.50 2.63 -10.43
C TYR A 7 -31.63 1.72 -9.56
N LEU A 8 -31.22 0.62 -10.11
CA LEU A 8 -30.32 -0.35 -9.48
C LEU A 8 -28.88 0.12 -9.75
N LEU A 9 -28.04 0.16 -8.72
CA LEU A 9 -26.60 0.39 -8.89
C LEU A 9 -26.04 -0.77 -9.73
N LEU A 10 -25.56 -0.47 -10.92
CA LEU A 10 -25.14 -1.45 -11.89
C LEU A 10 -23.63 -1.64 -11.79
N LEU A 11 -23.20 -2.64 -11.03
CA LEU A 11 -21.83 -3.11 -10.97
C LEU A 11 -21.57 -4.07 -12.12
N LEU A 12 -20.68 -3.69 -13.04
CA LEU A 12 -20.03 -4.62 -13.96
C LEU A 12 -18.96 -5.38 -13.17
N VAL A 13 -19.15 -6.67 -12.93
CA VAL A 13 -18.21 -7.49 -12.16
C VAL A 13 -17.41 -8.35 -13.12
N ALA A 14 -16.14 -7.98 -13.34
CA ALA A 14 -15.19 -8.88 -13.97
C ALA A 14 -14.71 -9.89 -12.92
N LYS A 15 -15.17 -11.14 -12.99
CA LYS A 15 -14.67 -12.24 -12.15
C LYS A 15 -13.74 -13.12 -12.94
N CYS A 16 -12.52 -13.26 -12.45
CA CYS A 16 -11.60 -14.29 -12.94
C CYS A 16 -11.90 -15.60 -12.20
N PHE A 17 -12.70 -16.49 -12.85
CA PHE A 17 -13.03 -17.90 -12.53
C PHE A 17 -14.21 -18.27 -11.61
N GLY A 18 -15.08 -19.18 -12.13
CA GLY A 18 -15.80 -20.28 -11.48
C GLY A 18 -17.18 -20.02 -10.88
N LYS A 19 -18.21 -20.77 -11.35
CA LYS A 19 -19.57 -20.81 -10.78
C LYS A 19 -19.61 -21.49 -9.41
N PRO A 20 -20.45 -21.05 -8.45
CA PRO A 20 -20.55 -21.66 -7.13
C PRO A 20 -21.49 -22.88 -7.08
N SER A 21 -21.20 -23.81 -6.17
CA SER A 21 -22.11 -24.82 -5.64
C SER A 21 -22.17 -24.76 -4.10
N PRO A 22 -23.25 -25.23 -3.45
CA PRO A 22 -23.58 -24.85 -2.08
C PRO A 22 -22.97 -25.77 -1.01
N GLU A 23 -22.76 -25.15 0.14
CA GLU A 23 -22.57 -25.69 1.51
C GLU A 23 -21.35 -26.55 1.78
N ASP A 24 -20.39 -25.94 2.51
CA ASP A 24 -19.60 -26.67 3.50
C ASP A 24 -19.22 -25.75 4.68
N SER A 25 -19.15 -26.36 5.84
CA SER A 25 -19.11 -25.80 7.17
C SER A 25 -17.95 -24.84 7.47
N LEU A 26 -18.25 -23.70 8.11
CA LEU A 26 -17.33 -22.72 8.66
C LEU A 26 -16.32 -23.33 9.64
N PRO A 27 -15.02 -22.98 9.55
CA PRO A 27 -14.05 -23.27 10.60
C PRO A 27 -14.35 -22.41 11.83
N ALA A 28 -14.07 -22.99 13.02
CA ALA A 28 -14.31 -22.34 14.31
C ALA A 28 -13.65 -20.96 14.40
N THR A 29 -14.45 -19.92 14.61
CA THR A 29 -13.99 -18.56 14.88
C THR A 29 -13.18 -18.54 16.17
N THR A 30 -11.88 -18.25 16.09
CA THR A 30 -11.10 -17.90 17.29
C THR A 30 -11.60 -16.56 17.79
N THR A 31 -12.19 -16.54 18.99
CA THR A 31 -12.67 -15.30 19.60
C THR A 31 -11.48 -14.39 19.91
N GLU A 32 -11.56 -13.16 19.42
CA GLU A 32 -10.61 -12.09 19.74
C GLU A 32 -10.52 -11.88 21.26
N PRO A 33 -9.31 -11.78 21.85
CA PRO A 33 -9.16 -11.47 23.25
C PRO A 33 -9.58 -10.03 23.54
N ILE A 34 -10.09 -9.78 24.73
CA ILE A 34 -10.53 -8.43 25.15
C ILE A 34 -9.31 -7.66 25.65
N PRO A 35 -8.94 -6.53 25.03
CA PRO A 35 -7.83 -5.72 25.50
C PRO A 35 -8.13 -5.00 26.80
N THR A 36 -7.09 -4.57 27.53
CA THR A 36 -7.23 -3.93 28.85
C THR A 36 -7.78 -2.51 28.80
N GLU A 37 -7.76 -1.89 27.64
CA GLU A 37 -8.35 -0.59 27.35
C GLU A 37 -8.77 -0.51 25.86
N SER A 38 -9.38 0.59 25.46
CA SER A 38 -9.69 0.82 24.03
C SER A 38 -8.43 1.13 23.22
N PHE A 39 -8.22 0.34 22.18
CA PHE A 39 -7.20 0.55 21.16
C PHE A 39 -7.88 0.85 19.82
N GLY A 40 -7.32 1.77 19.05
CA GLY A 40 -7.82 2.08 17.71
C GLY A 40 -7.44 1.04 16.66
N ASN A 41 -6.47 0.18 16.98
CA ASN A 41 -5.92 -0.79 16.04
C ASN A 41 -5.80 -2.17 16.70
N VAL A 42 -6.11 -3.21 15.94
CA VAL A 42 -5.95 -4.61 16.34
C VAL A 42 -5.50 -5.45 15.15
N TRP A 43 -4.62 -6.40 15.39
CA TRP A 43 -4.21 -7.36 14.38
C TRP A 43 -3.92 -8.74 14.97
N LYS A 44 -4.36 -9.76 14.25
CA LYS A 44 -4.00 -11.16 14.50
C LYS A 44 -2.70 -11.47 13.76
N LEU A 45 -1.58 -11.63 14.47
CA LEU A 45 -0.26 -11.78 13.86
C LEU A 45 -0.02 -13.17 13.26
N ASP A 46 -0.67 -14.21 13.78
CA ASP A 46 -0.61 -15.55 13.24
C ASP A 46 -1.98 -16.06 12.77
N VAL A 47 -1.98 -16.97 11.81
CA VAL A 47 -3.21 -17.52 11.22
C VAL A 47 -4.08 -18.26 12.25
N GLN A 48 -3.43 -18.88 13.26
CA GLN A 48 -4.11 -19.68 14.28
C GLN A 48 -4.76 -18.84 15.38
N GLY A 49 -4.48 -17.52 15.43
CA GLY A 49 -4.98 -16.61 16.46
C GLY A 49 -4.37 -16.89 17.85
N ASN A 50 -3.10 -17.30 17.87
CA ASN A 50 -2.33 -17.48 19.09
C ASN A 50 -1.64 -16.20 19.53
N TYR A 51 -1.40 -15.26 18.62
CA TYR A 51 -0.74 -13.99 18.88
C TYR A 51 -1.57 -12.83 18.35
N TRP A 52 -2.10 -11.99 19.26
CA TRP A 52 -2.84 -10.79 18.97
C TRP A 52 -2.08 -9.56 19.40
N LEU A 53 -2.12 -8.52 18.58
CA LEU A 53 -1.51 -7.22 18.82
C LEU A 53 -2.58 -6.14 18.79
N PHE A 54 -2.63 -5.34 19.83
CA PHE A 54 -3.40 -4.10 19.91
C PHE A 54 -2.45 -2.93 20.03
N TRP A 55 -2.75 -1.81 19.36
CA TRP A 55 -1.91 -0.63 19.52
C TRP A 55 -2.68 0.66 19.32
N LYS A 56 -2.12 1.72 19.87
CA LYS A 56 -2.53 3.10 19.65
C LYS A 56 -1.32 4.02 19.70
N THR A 57 -1.40 5.14 19.01
CA THR A 57 -0.33 6.13 18.91
C THR A 57 -0.82 7.51 19.31
N ASN A 58 0.11 8.37 19.71
CA ASN A 58 -0.06 9.80 19.80
C ASN A 58 1.12 10.49 19.09
N ALA A 59 1.26 11.80 19.22
CA ALA A 59 2.29 12.57 18.53
C ALA A 59 3.74 12.15 18.86
N SER A 60 3.98 11.41 19.94
CA SER A 60 5.34 11.09 20.41
C SER A 60 5.56 9.65 20.85
N HIS A 61 4.50 8.90 21.11
CA HIS A 61 4.59 7.54 21.68
C HIS A 61 3.64 6.57 20.98
N VAL A 62 4.01 5.30 21.04
CA VAL A 62 3.15 4.16 20.74
C VAL A 62 2.95 3.32 22.00
N ILE A 63 1.73 2.83 22.19
CA ILE A 63 1.39 1.84 23.21
C ILE A 63 0.97 0.57 22.49
N PHE A 64 1.59 -0.53 22.85
CA PHE A 64 1.27 -1.87 22.38
C PHE A 64 0.69 -2.70 23.53
N GLU A 65 -0.23 -3.60 23.18
CA GLU A 65 -0.68 -4.66 24.08
C GLU A 65 -0.74 -5.96 23.30
N THR A 66 -0.02 -6.99 23.78
CA THR A 66 -0.01 -8.32 23.17
C THR A 66 -0.78 -9.30 24.03
N HIS A 67 -1.62 -10.13 23.39
CA HIS A 67 -2.28 -11.28 24.01
C HIS A 67 -1.80 -12.52 23.30
N VAL A 68 -1.11 -13.41 24.03
CA VAL A 68 -0.45 -14.59 23.44
C VAL A 68 -0.84 -15.86 24.16
N LYS A 69 -1.29 -16.88 23.42
CA LYS A 69 -1.68 -18.21 23.97
C LYS A 69 -0.45 -18.99 24.41
N THR A 70 0.22 -18.48 25.42
CA THR A 70 1.37 -19.10 26.06
C THR A 70 1.39 -18.79 27.55
N LYS A 71 2.16 -19.54 28.31
CA LYS A 71 2.47 -19.26 29.71
C LYS A 71 3.97 -19.02 29.92
N GLY A 72 4.76 -19.07 28.87
CA GLY A 72 6.17 -18.75 28.87
C GLY A 72 6.44 -17.37 28.24
N TYR A 73 7.61 -17.19 27.63
CA TYR A 73 8.00 -15.88 27.14
C TYR A 73 7.28 -15.46 25.86
N VAL A 74 7.13 -14.17 25.74
CA VAL A 74 6.62 -13.45 24.58
C VAL A 74 7.73 -12.53 24.07
N GLY A 75 8.04 -12.63 22.77
CA GLY A 75 8.90 -11.70 22.04
C GLY A 75 8.08 -10.88 21.05
N PHE A 76 8.35 -9.58 21.00
CA PHE A 76 7.77 -8.64 20.05
C PHE A 76 8.88 -7.73 19.52
N GLY A 77 8.84 -7.35 18.25
CA GLY A 77 9.87 -6.45 17.74
C GLY A 77 9.51 -5.76 16.44
N LEU A 78 10.33 -4.76 16.11
CA LEU A 78 10.26 -3.97 14.89
C LEU A 78 11.50 -4.24 14.04
N SER A 79 11.32 -4.61 12.78
CA SER A 79 12.38 -5.02 11.88
C SER A 79 12.32 -4.23 10.58
N SER A 80 13.47 -3.83 10.05
CA SER A 80 13.55 -3.17 8.74
C SER A 80 13.39 -4.14 7.57
N ASN A 81 13.60 -5.45 7.79
CA ASN A 81 13.62 -6.46 6.74
C ASN A 81 12.70 -7.67 7.01
N GLY A 82 11.95 -7.66 8.12
CA GLY A 82 11.06 -8.75 8.54
C GLY A 82 11.77 -10.00 9.02
N LYS A 83 13.10 -9.96 9.20
CA LYS A 83 13.91 -11.05 9.73
C LYS A 83 14.25 -10.82 11.20
N MET A 84 14.77 -11.85 11.85
CA MET A 84 15.18 -11.74 13.23
C MET A 84 16.25 -10.66 13.45
N PHE A 85 17.12 -10.41 12.48
CA PHE A 85 18.15 -9.37 12.59
C PHE A 85 18.38 -8.59 11.29
N PRO A 86 18.79 -7.32 11.38
CA PRO A 86 18.78 -6.47 12.56
C PRO A 86 17.36 -6.12 12.97
N SER A 87 17.06 -6.13 14.26
CA SER A 87 15.73 -5.78 14.78
C SER A 87 15.82 -5.26 16.22
N ASP A 88 14.92 -4.35 16.53
CA ASP A 88 14.65 -3.81 17.85
C ASP A 88 13.54 -4.66 18.47
N VAL A 89 13.76 -5.28 19.62
CA VAL A 89 12.87 -6.29 20.19
C VAL A 89 12.71 -6.15 21.70
N VAL A 90 11.53 -6.52 22.19
CA VAL A 90 11.30 -6.74 23.62
C VAL A 90 11.03 -8.21 23.89
N ILE A 91 11.52 -8.68 25.04
CA ILE A 91 11.24 -10.01 25.58
C ILE A 91 10.63 -9.86 26.96
N GLY A 92 9.51 -10.56 27.21
CA GLY A 92 8.88 -10.55 28.52
C GLY A 92 8.12 -11.84 28.82
N TRP A 93 7.96 -12.14 30.11
CA TRP A 93 7.14 -13.25 30.64
C TRP A 93 6.65 -12.95 32.05
N VAL A 94 5.70 -13.71 32.50
CA VAL A 94 5.21 -13.65 33.89
C VAL A 94 5.52 -14.98 34.55
N ASP A 95 6.38 -14.98 35.56
CA ASP A 95 6.81 -16.20 36.23
C ASP A 95 5.73 -16.80 37.15
N SER A 96 5.97 -18.01 37.63
CA SER A 96 5.04 -18.74 38.51
C SER A 96 4.67 -18.01 39.80
N ASN A 97 5.42 -16.98 40.21
CA ASN A 97 5.12 -16.13 41.36
C ASN A 97 4.29 -14.88 40.96
N GLY A 98 3.97 -14.73 39.70
CA GLY A 98 3.27 -13.56 39.16
C GLY A 98 4.16 -12.34 38.91
N THR A 99 5.51 -12.51 38.96
CA THR A 99 6.45 -11.42 38.68
C THR A 99 6.64 -11.29 37.17
N THR A 100 6.47 -10.08 36.67
CA THR A 100 6.71 -9.80 35.25
C THR A 100 8.18 -9.45 35.00
N HIS A 101 8.78 -10.16 34.08
CA HIS A 101 10.12 -9.91 33.54
C HIS A 101 9.96 -9.24 32.18
N PHE A 102 10.70 -8.16 31.90
CA PHE A 102 10.63 -7.44 30.64
C PHE A 102 11.94 -6.71 30.37
N LYS A 103 12.45 -6.80 29.13
CA LYS A 103 13.67 -6.13 28.71
C LYS A 103 13.58 -5.67 27.26
N ASP A 104 14.15 -4.51 27.05
CA ASP A 104 14.51 -3.94 25.78
C ASP A 104 15.82 -4.58 25.28
N CYS A 105 15.82 -5.00 24.02
CA CYS A 105 16.90 -5.78 23.41
C CYS A 105 17.00 -5.45 21.92
N HIS A 106 18.19 -5.68 21.35
CA HIS A 106 18.37 -5.72 19.89
C HIS A 106 18.91 -7.08 19.43
N THR A 107 18.87 -7.31 18.13
CA THR A 107 19.34 -8.55 17.52
C THR A 107 20.42 -8.30 16.48
N GLU A 108 21.49 -9.10 16.52
CA GLU A 108 22.62 -9.04 15.58
C GLU A 108 22.83 -10.38 14.84
N GLY A 109 22.03 -11.42 15.15
CA GLY A 109 22.15 -12.74 14.54
C GLY A 109 21.05 -13.70 14.99
N HIS A 110 21.18 -14.98 14.63
CA HIS A 110 20.26 -16.06 15.04
C HIS A 110 20.64 -16.66 16.40
N TYR A 111 20.68 -15.84 17.43
CA TYR A 111 20.96 -16.20 18.83
C TYR A 111 20.09 -15.34 19.76
N ALA A 112 20.16 -15.59 21.07
CA ALA A 112 19.37 -14.82 22.03
C ALA A 112 19.60 -13.31 21.87
N PRO A 113 18.54 -12.47 21.88
CA PRO A 113 18.66 -11.03 21.80
C PRO A 113 19.60 -10.46 22.86
N ILE A 114 20.31 -9.40 22.51
CA ILE A 114 21.23 -8.68 23.39
C ILE A 114 20.44 -7.61 24.12
N ILE A 115 20.56 -7.57 25.47
CA ILE A 115 19.91 -6.52 26.26
C ILE A 115 20.57 -5.17 25.94
N ASP A 116 19.75 -4.16 25.62
CA ASP A 116 20.23 -2.82 25.34
C ASP A 116 20.75 -2.10 26.58
N ALA A 117 21.79 -1.29 26.35
CA ALA A 117 22.34 -0.44 27.39
C ALA A 117 21.36 0.65 27.82
N SER A 118 20.63 1.23 26.86
CA SER A 118 19.45 2.04 27.10
C SER A 118 18.20 1.16 27.13
N GLN A 119 17.24 1.49 27.95
CA GLN A 119 15.98 0.75 28.05
C GLN A 119 14.86 1.72 27.68
N ASP A 120 14.50 1.72 26.42
CA ASP A 120 13.58 2.69 25.83
C ASP A 120 12.16 2.16 25.65
N TRP A 121 11.98 0.86 25.87
CA TRP A 121 10.68 0.21 25.99
C TRP A 121 10.28 0.01 27.44
N PHE A 122 9.12 0.54 27.82
CA PHE A 122 8.64 0.55 29.19
C PHE A 122 7.43 -0.35 29.36
N LEU A 123 7.51 -1.32 30.26
CA LEU A 123 6.40 -2.17 30.64
C LEU A 123 5.32 -1.35 31.39
N LEU A 124 4.08 -1.46 30.97
CA LEU A 124 2.90 -0.86 31.62
C LEU A 124 2.07 -1.89 32.39
N LEU A 125 1.98 -3.12 31.85
CA LEU A 125 1.25 -4.23 32.46
C LEU A 125 1.86 -5.55 32.02
N GLY A 126 2.00 -6.49 32.95
CA GLY A 126 2.27 -7.89 32.66
C GLY A 126 1.38 -8.76 33.52
N LYS A 127 0.63 -9.66 32.92
CA LYS A 127 -0.24 -10.61 33.61
C LYS A 127 -0.45 -11.87 32.78
N GLU A 128 -0.91 -12.90 33.44
CA GLU A 128 -1.51 -14.07 32.80
C GLU A 128 -3.00 -14.12 33.07
N ASP A 129 -3.76 -14.52 32.06
CA ASP A 129 -5.20 -14.74 32.18
C ASP A 129 -5.64 -16.04 31.47
N ASN A 130 -6.94 -16.21 31.25
CA ASN A 130 -7.49 -17.41 30.62
C ASN A 130 -7.08 -17.55 29.14
N PHE A 131 -6.72 -16.45 28.47
CA PHE A 131 -6.22 -16.49 27.11
C PHE A 131 -4.75 -16.92 27.07
N GLY A 132 -3.92 -16.37 27.95
CA GLY A 132 -2.50 -16.60 28.03
C GLY A 132 -1.75 -15.47 28.71
N THR A 133 -0.56 -15.14 28.21
CA THR A 133 0.28 -14.02 28.66
C THR A 133 -0.15 -12.73 27.99
N VAL A 134 -0.35 -11.70 28.78
CA VAL A 134 -0.67 -10.33 28.34
C VAL A 134 0.46 -9.41 28.76
N LEU A 135 1.09 -8.75 27.76
CA LEU A 135 2.09 -7.71 28.00
C LEU A 135 1.61 -6.41 27.35
N LYS A 136 1.60 -5.33 28.14
CA LYS A 136 1.34 -3.98 27.66
C LYS A 136 2.57 -3.12 27.91
N PHE A 137 3.03 -2.44 26.89
CA PHE A 137 4.27 -1.68 26.93
C PHE A 137 4.23 -0.48 25.99
N THR A 138 5.13 0.46 26.19
CA THR A 138 5.19 1.71 25.42
C THR A 138 6.62 2.11 25.12
N ARG A 139 6.79 2.87 24.04
CA ARG A 139 8.03 3.58 23.74
C ARG A 139 7.75 4.87 22.98
N LYS A 140 8.76 5.74 22.88
CA LYS A 140 8.73 6.87 21.96
C LYS A 140 8.78 6.40 20.52
N LEU A 141 8.21 7.19 19.59
CA LEU A 141 8.35 6.94 18.16
C LEU A 141 9.82 7.07 17.71
N ASP A 142 10.53 8.04 18.29
CA ASP A 142 11.97 8.23 18.19
C ASP A 142 12.58 8.19 19.59
N THR A 143 13.34 7.16 19.90
CA THR A 143 14.05 6.99 21.17
C THR A 143 15.38 7.70 21.20
N CYS A 144 15.90 8.05 20.01
CA CYS A 144 17.26 8.56 19.82
C CYS A 144 18.37 7.53 20.09
N ASP A 145 18.03 6.27 20.29
CA ASP A 145 18.98 5.16 20.29
C ASP A 145 19.17 4.63 18.86
N ASP A 146 20.42 4.39 18.44
CA ASP A 146 20.75 3.87 17.11
C ASP A 146 20.50 2.34 16.98
N LYS A 147 20.24 1.65 18.09
CA LYS A 147 19.84 0.24 18.11
C LYS A 147 18.33 0.07 17.94
N ASP A 148 17.59 1.12 18.21
CA ASP A 148 16.13 1.14 18.14
C ASP A 148 15.60 1.46 16.75
N TYR A 149 14.48 0.87 16.43
CA TYR A 149 13.76 1.15 15.19
C TYR A 149 13.06 2.52 15.26
N LEU A 150 13.38 3.42 14.34
CA LEU A 150 12.67 4.70 14.19
C LEU A 150 11.29 4.46 13.57
N ILE A 151 10.21 4.73 14.32
CA ILE A 151 8.83 4.57 13.84
C ILE A 151 8.43 5.81 13.05
N THR A 152 8.12 5.62 11.77
CA THR A 152 7.70 6.65 10.82
C THR A 152 6.37 6.27 10.15
N GLU A 153 5.92 7.08 9.20
CA GLU A 153 4.72 6.77 8.38
C GLU A 153 4.97 5.67 7.32
N SER A 154 6.16 5.05 7.29
CA SER A 154 6.47 3.91 6.42
C SER A 154 5.91 2.60 6.99
N THR A 155 5.79 1.59 6.14
CA THR A 155 5.49 0.22 6.57
C THR A 155 6.54 -0.27 7.56
N VAL A 156 6.08 -0.86 8.65
CA VAL A 156 6.92 -1.48 9.69
C VAL A 156 6.71 -2.98 9.64
N LYS A 157 7.79 -3.74 9.61
CA LYS A 157 7.73 -5.20 9.71
C LYS A 157 7.78 -5.60 11.18
N VAL A 158 6.61 -5.86 11.75
CA VAL A 158 6.49 -6.41 13.11
C VAL A 158 6.91 -7.86 13.08
N ILE A 159 7.83 -8.23 13.95
CA ILE A 159 8.24 -9.62 14.19
C ILE A 159 7.76 -10.07 15.57
N TYR A 160 7.43 -11.34 15.68
CA TYR A 160 6.97 -11.92 16.93
C TYR A 160 7.54 -13.32 17.17
N SER A 161 7.66 -13.70 18.44
CA SER A 161 7.96 -15.06 18.84
C SER A 161 7.34 -15.35 20.21
N TYR A 162 7.17 -16.63 20.55
CA TYR A 162 6.77 -17.06 21.88
C TYR A 162 7.21 -18.49 22.17
N HIS A 163 7.25 -18.84 23.45
CA HIS A 163 7.61 -20.18 23.91
C HIS A 163 6.65 -20.62 25.04
N PRO A 164 6.31 -21.91 25.17
CA PRO A 164 5.41 -22.36 26.24
C PRO A 164 6.02 -22.31 27.65
N ASP A 165 7.33 -22.35 27.75
CA ASP A 165 8.03 -22.39 29.05
C ASP A 165 8.68 -21.05 29.39
N ASP A 166 8.69 -20.70 30.68
CA ASP A 166 9.43 -19.56 31.22
C ASP A 166 10.94 -19.77 31.06
N PRO A 167 11.68 -18.75 30.64
CA PRO A 167 13.14 -18.78 30.67
C PRO A 167 13.66 -18.62 32.10
N THR A 168 14.80 -19.21 32.37
CA THR A 168 15.45 -19.03 33.66
C THR A 168 16.15 -17.67 33.78
N SER A 169 16.47 -17.03 32.67
CA SER A 169 17.05 -15.69 32.60
C SER A 169 16.98 -15.17 31.15
N PHE A 170 17.20 -13.87 30.93
CA PHE A 170 17.30 -13.28 29.59
C PHE A 170 18.47 -13.83 28.75
N SER A 171 19.49 -14.37 29.37
CA SER A 171 20.63 -15.03 28.69
C SER A 171 20.36 -16.50 28.37
N SER A 172 19.26 -17.07 28.83
CA SER A 172 18.89 -18.48 28.70
C SER A 172 17.47 -18.63 28.13
N LEU A 173 17.19 -17.93 27.03
CA LEU A 173 15.90 -18.04 26.33
C LEU A 173 15.85 -19.36 25.54
N PRO A 174 14.85 -20.23 25.76
CA PRO A 174 14.69 -21.41 24.93
C PRO A 174 14.32 -21.00 23.49
N TRP A 175 14.75 -21.78 22.51
CA TRP A 175 14.44 -21.51 21.12
C TRP A 175 12.95 -21.64 20.83
N HIS A 176 12.33 -20.58 20.31
CA HIS A 176 10.90 -20.52 20.00
C HIS A 176 10.41 -21.57 18.99
N GLY A 177 11.30 -22.23 18.24
CA GLY A 177 10.92 -23.13 17.14
C GLY A 177 10.55 -22.40 15.86
N ALA A 178 10.20 -23.16 14.82
CA ALA A 178 9.78 -22.60 13.53
C ALA A 178 8.33 -22.09 13.55
N GLU A 179 7.47 -22.76 14.32
CA GLU A 179 6.02 -22.57 14.31
C GLU A 179 5.52 -21.45 15.25
N ARG A 180 6.36 -20.95 16.14
CA ARG A 180 6.00 -19.94 17.14
C ARG A 180 6.72 -18.62 16.90
N ARG A 181 6.84 -18.25 15.66
CA ARG A 181 7.44 -16.98 15.20
C ARG A 181 6.85 -16.56 13.85
N GLY A 182 6.92 -15.30 13.57
CA GLY A 182 6.51 -14.79 12.27
C GLY A 182 6.83 -13.31 12.11
N THR A 183 6.41 -12.81 10.97
CA THR A 183 6.48 -11.39 10.63
C THR A 183 5.16 -10.95 10.02
N LYS A 184 4.80 -9.69 10.27
CA LYS A 184 3.64 -9.04 9.67
C LYS A 184 3.98 -7.57 9.36
N SER A 185 3.68 -7.14 8.15
CA SER A 185 3.81 -5.73 7.78
C SER A 185 2.60 -4.96 8.25
N LEU A 186 2.82 -3.83 8.90
CA LEU A 186 1.78 -2.96 9.48
C LEU A 186 2.19 -1.49 9.34
N MET A 187 1.20 -0.61 9.30
CA MET A 187 1.40 0.83 9.48
C MET A 187 1.02 1.19 10.91
N LEU A 188 1.98 1.65 11.69
CA LEU A 188 1.76 1.95 13.11
C LEU A 188 1.17 3.34 13.34
N LEU A 189 1.47 4.31 12.47
CA LEU A 189 1.09 5.72 12.65
C LEU A 189 -0.21 6.13 11.94
N THR A 190 -0.72 5.35 11.01
CA THR A 190 -2.06 5.58 10.49
C THR A 190 -3.07 5.21 11.59
N SER A 191 -3.77 6.21 12.09
CA SER A 191 -4.97 5.92 12.83
C SER A 191 -5.97 5.33 11.84
N VAL A 192 -6.14 4.02 11.86
CA VAL A 192 -7.42 3.45 11.48
C VAL A 192 -8.40 3.98 12.53
N LYS A 193 -8.89 5.20 12.30
CA LYS A 193 -10.19 5.53 12.85
C LYS A 193 -11.15 4.61 12.10
N ALA A 194 -11.39 3.43 12.68
CA ALA A 194 -12.71 2.88 12.58
C ALA A 194 -13.61 3.97 13.20
N ASN A 195 -13.89 5.00 12.43
CA ASN A 195 -15.05 5.81 12.70
C ASN A 195 -16.16 4.78 12.65
N GLU A 196 -16.82 4.52 13.77
CA GLU A 196 -18.13 3.91 13.74
C GLU A 196 -18.94 4.79 12.79
N TYR A 197 -18.89 4.42 11.51
CA TYR A 197 -19.68 5.08 10.50
C TYR A 197 -21.12 4.78 10.87
N VAL A 198 -21.81 5.78 11.37
CA VAL A 198 -23.26 5.76 11.48
C VAL A 198 -23.79 6.21 10.12
N PRO A 199 -24.34 5.30 9.31
CA PRO A 199 -24.95 5.68 8.03
C PRO A 199 -25.95 6.80 8.31
N PRO A 200 -26.00 7.86 7.49
CA PRO A 200 -27.09 8.82 7.57
C PRO A 200 -28.42 8.07 7.47
N SER A 201 -29.41 8.48 8.24
CA SER A 201 -30.75 7.87 8.25
C SER A 201 -31.48 7.93 6.90
N ASP A 202 -30.91 8.60 5.92
CA ASP A 202 -31.37 8.80 4.54
C ASP A 202 -30.51 8.09 3.49
N ALA A 203 -29.70 7.10 3.89
CA ALA A 203 -28.94 6.24 2.97
C ALA A 203 -29.89 5.38 2.12
N GLU A 204 -30.57 5.98 1.15
CA GLU A 204 -31.34 5.32 0.08
C GLU A 204 -30.70 5.55 -1.28
N GLN A 205 -30.82 4.54 -2.13
CA GLN A 205 -30.25 4.48 -3.47
C GLN A 205 -30.74 5.63 -4.35
N PHE A 206 -29.90 6.62 -4.74
CA PHE A 206 -30.07 7.45 -5.95
C PHE A 206 -29.17 8.69 -5.89
N ASP A 207 -28.62 9.15 -7.02
CA ASP A 207 -27.70 10.28 -7.18
C ASP A 207 -26.70 10.34 -6.01
N MET A 208 -25.67 9.49 -6.08
CA MET A 208 -24.89 9.17 -4.90
C MET A 208 -23.51 9.81 -4.96
N LEU A 209 -23.12 10.45 -3.87
CA LEU A 209 -21.73 10.70 -3.58
C LEU A 209 -21.26 9.55 -2.67
N TYR A 210 -20.34 8.71 -3.10
CA TYR A 210 -19.75 7.77 -2.18
C TYR A 210 -18.58 8.42 -1.41
N HIS A 211 -18.57 8.17 -0.14
CA HIS A 211 -17.67 8.81 0.81
C HIS A 211 -16.90 7.82 1.69
N ASN A 212 -17.17 6.53 1.54
CA ASN A 212 -16.47 5.43 2.20
C ASN A 212 -16.53 4.18 1.34
N TYR A 213 -15.47 3.40 1.36
CA TYR A 213 -15.50 2.03 0.86
C TYR A 213 -14.76 1.10 1.82
N GLU A 214 -15.17 -0.17 1.84
CA GLU A 214 -14.51 -1.21 2.64
C GLU A 214 -14.42 -2.52 1.83
N PRO A 215 -13.32 -3.27 1.99
CA PRO A 215 -13.20 -4.59 1.39
C PRO A 215 -14.10 -5.59 2.12
N ILE A 216 -14.79 -6.43 1.37
CA ILE A 216 -15.52 -7.58 1.90
C ILE A 216 -14.85 -8.81 1.31
N ILE A 217 -13.96 -9.43 2.09
CA ILE A 217 -13.23 -10.61 1.65
C ILE A 217 -13.93 -11.87 2.16
N THR A 218 -14.09 -12.85 1.27
CA THR A 218 -14.64 -14.15 1.64
C THR A 218 -13.77 -14.80 2.72
N PRO A 219 -14.31 -15.16 3.90
CA PRO A 219 -13.54 -15.78 4.96
C PRO A 219 -12.74 -17.00 4.50
N GLY A 220 -11.42 -16.98 4.74
CA GLY A 220 -10.48 -18.00 4.29
C GLY A 220 -9.85 -17.74 2.91
N ASN A 221 -10.21 -16.66 2.23
CA ASN A 221 -9.63 -16.22 0.96
C ASN A 221 -8.71 -15.00 1.10
N GLU A 222 -8.40 -14.58 2.31
CA GLU A 222 -7.59 -13.38 2.60
C GLU A 222 -6.21 -13.42 1.93
N ASP A 223 -5.64 -14.61 1.77
CA ASP A 223 -4.34 -14.83 1.11
C ASP A 223 -4.46 -14.93 -0.43
N TYR A 224 -5.67 -15.05 -0.97
CA TYR A 224 -5.90 -15.24 -2.41
C TYR A 224 -6.41 -14.00 -3.12
N VAL A 225 -7.16 -13.13 -2.44
CA VAL A 225 -7.64 -11.86 -3.01
C VAL A 225 -6.57 -10.81 -2.80
N HIS A 226 -5.83 -10.48 -3.87
CA HIS A 226 -4.67 -9.60 -3.76
C HIS A 226 -5.03 -8.12 -3.84
N HIS A 227 -5.82 -7.71 -4.86
CA HIS A 227 -6.33 -6.35 -4.95
C HIS A 227 -7.66 -6.29 -5.71
N ILE A 228 -8.40 -5.22 -5.44
CA ILE A 228 -9.65 -4.89 -6.12
C ILE A 228 -9.55 -3.44 -6.59
N VAL A 229 -9.81 -3.23 -7.88
CA VAL A 229 -9.85 -1.90 -8.49
C VAL A 229 -11.26 -1.65 -9.01
N VAL A 230 -11.79 -0.46 -8.76
CA VAL A 230 -13.07 -0.02 -9.33
C VAL A 230 -12.83 1.21 -10.19
N SER A 231 -13.30 1.15 -11.41
CA SER A 231 -13.14 2.22 -12.41
C SER A 231 -14.48 2.70 -12.94
N ASN A 232 -14.57 3.98 -13.24
CA ASN A 232 -15.68 4.55 -14.00
C ASN A 232 -15.64 4.06 -15.45
N CYS A 233 -16.83 3.74 -15.99
CA CYS A 233 -17.00 3.29 -17.38
C CYS A 233 -17.97 4.20 -18.15
N PRO A 234 -17.52 5.34 -18.69
CA PRO A 234 -18.40 6.30 -19.35
C PRO A 234 -19.08 5.75 -20.59
N ASN A 235 -18.48 4.79 -21.29
CA ASN A 235 -19.01 4.20 -22.53
C ASN A 235 -19.81 2.91 -22.30
N ALA A 236 -19.97 2.47 -21.03
CA ALA A 236 -20.78 1.31 -20.72
C ALA A 236 -22.27 1.63 -20.85
N THR A 237 -23.06 0.62 -21.21
CA THR A 237 -24.51 0.69 -21.46
C THR A 237 -25.24 -0.38 -20.64
N ASP A 238 -26.57 -0.32 -20.62
CA ASP A 238 -27.38 -1.35 -19.97
C ASP A 238 -27.16 -2.76 -20.54
N ALA A 239 -26.61 -2.89 -21.76
CA ALA A 239 -26.27 -4.18 -22.35
C ALA A 239 -25.02 -4.82 -21.71
N ASP A 240 -24.16 -3.99 -21.14
CA ASP A 240 -22.90 -4.44 -20.49
C ASP A 240 -23.10 -4.78 -19.00
N LYS A 241 -24.33 -4.54 -18.51
CA LYS A 241 -24.69 -4.82 -17.14
C LYS A 241 -24.55 -6.29 -16.81
N ASP A 242 -23.96 -6.57 -15.63
CA ASP A 242 -23.76 -7.92 -15.10
C ASP A 242 -22.88 -8.83 -15.98
N GLU A 243 -22.19 -8.27 -17.00
CA GLU A 243 -21.19 -9.02 -17.73
C GLU A 243 -19.99 -9.36 -16.84
N VAL A 244 -19.54 -10.60 -16.96
CA VAL A 244 -18.34 -11.12 -16.27
C VAL A 244 -17.38 -11.64 -17.32
N PHE A 245 -16.16 -11.12 -17.31
CA PHE A 245 -15.13 -11.52 -18.26
C PHE A 245 -13.74 -11.58 -17.59
N GLU A 246 -12.82 -12.26 -18.23
CA GLU A 246 -11.43 -12.28 -17.83
C GLU A 246 -10.78 -10.94 -18.17
N CYS A 247 -10.07 -10.34 -17.20
CA CYS A 247 -9.49 -9.00 -17.34
C CYS A 247 -8.45 -8.91 -18.47
N TYR A 248 -7.71 -10.01 -18.71
CA TYR A 248 -6.63 -10.05 -19.69
C TYR A 248 -7.08 -10.61 -21.04
N GLY A 249 -7.19 -9.74 -22.01
CA GLY A 249 -7.47 -10.11 -23.41
C GLY A 249 -8.93 -10.35 -23.75
N HIS A 250 -9.84 -10.38 -22.78
CA HIS A 250 -11.28 -10.64 -23.00
C HIS A 250 -12.18 -9.45 -22.65
N ARG A 251 -11.61 -8.32 -22.21
CA ARG A 251 -12.38 -7.09 -21.97
C ARG A 251 -13.01 -6.61 -23.28
N PRO A 252 -14.32 -6.31 -23.30
CA PRO A 252 -14.97 -5.72 -24.45
C PRO A 252 -14.25 -4.45 -24.91
N LYS A 253 -13.91 -4.34 -26.19
CA LYS A 253 -13.11 -3.23 -26.74
C LYS A 253 -13.76 -1.87 -26.61
N HIS A 254 -15.10 -1.80 -26.49
CA HIS A 254 -15.84 -0.56 -26.31
C HIS A 254 -15.83 -0.05 -24.87
N LEU A 255 -15.45 -0.90 -23.89
CA LEU A 255 -15.40 -0.50 -22.48
C LEU A 255 -14.08 0.24 -22.20
N GLU A 256 -14.17 1.55 -22.13
CA GLU A 256 -13.07 2.44 -21.75
C GLU A 256 -13.19 2.85 -20.28
N CYS A 257 -12.82 1.94 -19.36
CA CYS A 257 -12.89 2.15 -17.92
C CYS A 257 -11.51 2.50 -17.37
N ASN A 258 -11.03 3.71 -17.63
CA ASN A 258 -9.66 4.13 -17.33
C ASN A 258 -9.56 5.12 -16.16
N ASP A 259 -10.70 5.55 -15.59
CA ASP A 259 -10.76 6.46 -14.46
C ASP A 259 -10.97 5.67 -13.17
N ILE A 260 -9.87 5.33 -12.50
CA ILE A 260 -9.90 4.57 -11.24
C ILE A 260 -10.49 5.46 -10.15
N VAL A 261 -11.45 4.93 -9.42
CA VAL A 261 -12.16 5.62 -8.33
C VAL A 261 -11.95 4.94 -6.99
N ILE A 262 -11.71 3.62 -6.98
CA ILE A 262 -11.35 2.86 -5.78
C ILE A 262 -10.19 1.93 -6.14
N ALA A 263 -9.17 1.92 -5.29
CA ALA A 263 -8.11 0.93 -5.31
C ALA A 263 -7.93 0.39 -3.89
N TRP A 264 -8.08 -0.91 -3.75
CA TRP A 264 -7.81 -1.63 -2.52
C TRP A 264 -6.83 -2.77 -2.82
N ALA A 265 -5.92 -3.02 -1.90
CA ALA A 265 -5.04 -4.17 -1.96
C ALA A 265 -4.91 -4.83 -0.58
N VAL A 266 -4.34 -6.03 -0.56
CA VAL A 266 -4.14 -6.83 0.65
C VAL A 266 -3.46 -6.02 1.76
N GLY A 267 -4.01 -6.09 2.98
CA GLY A 267 -3.59 -5.26 4.12
C GLY A 267 -4.39 -3.97 4.26
N GLY A 268 -5.03 -3.49 3.19
CA GLY A 268 -5.88 -2.31 3.22
C GLY A 268 -7.16 -2.52 4.04
N VAL A 269 -7.59 -1.45 4.70
CA VAL A 269 -8.81 -1.40 5.52
C VAL A 269 -9.86 -0.52 4.86
N ALA A 270 -10.96 -0.25 5.56
CA ALA A 270 -11.96 0.71 5.12
C ALA A 270 -11.34 2.11 4.93
N PHE A 271 -11.77 2.81 3.88
CA PHE A 271 -11.24 4.12 3.53
C PHE A 271 -12.35 5.17 3.54
N ASP A 272 -12.14 6.24 4.30
CA ASP A 272 -13.03 7.38 4.41
C ASP A 272 -12.49 8.60 3.64
N PHE A 273 -13.35 9.20 2.83
CA PHE A 273 -13.05 10.49 2.19
C PHE A 273 -13.20 11.64 3.19
N PRO A 274 -12.48 12.77 3.01
CA PRO A 274 -12.66 13.97 3.81
C PRO A 274 -14.12 14.42 3.84
N SER A 275 -14.56 15.02 4.95
CA SER A 275 -15.96 15.43 5.14
C SER A 275 -16.50 16.41 4.08
N ASN A 276 -15.63 17.12 3.37
CA ASN A 276 -15.94 18.10 2.34
C ASN A 276 -15.77 17.59 0.90
N ALA A 277 -15.29 16.33 0.71
CA ALA A 277 -15.03 15.77 -0.63
C ALA A 277 -15.52 14.31 -0.75
N GLY A 278 -15.78 13.84 -1.96
CA GLY A 278 -16.19 12.47 -2.26
C GLY A 278 -16.32 12.28 -3.77
N PHE A 279 -16.67 11.09 -4.23
CA PHE A 279 -16.95 10.85 -5.64
C PHE A 279 -18.43 10.96 -5.93
N SER A 280 -18.80 11.85 -6.86
CA SER A 280 -20.15 11.90 -7.41
C SER A 280 -20.38 10.74 -8.39
N PHE A 281 -21.58 10.22 -8.39
CA PHE A 281 -22.00 9.12 -9.25
C PHE A 281 -23.44 9.32 -9.68
N ASN A 282 -23.73 9.09 -10.96
CA ASN A 282 -25.05 9.24 -11.55
C ASN A 282 -25.65 10.67 -11.49
N THR A 283 -24.85 11.70 -11.19
CA THR A 283 -25.29 13.08 -11.41
C THR A 283 -25.18 13.44 -12.90
N PRO A 284 -25.82 14.52 -13.37
CA PRO A 284 -25.71 14.90 -14.79
C PRO A 284 -24.24 15.12 -15.21
N GLY A 285 -23.74 14.28 -16.10
CA GLY A 285 -22.35 14.28 -16.57
C GLY A 285 -21.45 13.21 -15.96
N ASP A 286 -21.89 12.54 -14.89
CA ASP A 286 -21.13 11.44 -14.29
C ASP A 286 -21.35 10.10 -15.00
N PRO A 287 -20.40 9.17 -14.92
CA PRO A 287 -20.60 7.78 -15.33
C PRO A 287 -21.71 7.10 -14.54
N LYS A 288 -22.46 6.24 -15.22
CA LYS A 288 -23.55 5.45 -14.62
C LYS A 288 -23.11 4.02 -14.28
N PHE A 289 -21.96 3.60 -14.75
CA PHE A 289 -21.47 2.25 -14.62
C PHE A 289 -20.08 2.24 -14.01
N LEU A 290 -19.85 1.26 -13.13
CA LEU A 290 -18.56 0.95 -12.52
C LEU A 290 -18.13 -0.44 -12.95
N LEU A 291 -16.87 -0.58 -13.31
CA LEU A 291 -16.20 -1.88 -13.52
C LEU A 291 -15.39 -2.22 -12.28
N MET A 292 -15.65 -3.37 -11.69
CA MET A 292 -14.83 -3.92 -10.62
C MET A 292 -13.93 -5.04 -11.15
N GLU A 293 -12.63 -4.87 -11.01
CA GLU A 293 -11.61 -5.88 -11.34
C GLU A 293 -11.03 -6.46 -10.05
N THR A 294 -11.04 -7.80 -9.92
CA THR A 294 -10.45 -8.50 -8.78
C THR A 294 -9.25 -9.31 -9.25
N HIS A 295 -8.09 -9.05 -8.66
CA HIS A 295 -6.87 -9.80 -8.91
C HIS A 295 -6.66 -10.85 -7.82
N PHE A 296 -6.49 -12.11 -8.24
CA PHE A 296 -6.22 -13.23 -7.36
C PHE A 296 -4.76 -13.64 -7.44
N ASN A 297 -4.13 -13.88 -6.27
CA ASN A 297 -2.79 -14.44 -6.15
C ASN A 297 -2.87 -15.88 -5.65
N ASN A 298 -2.57 -16.86 -6.49
CA ASN A 298 -2.59 -18.29 -6.14
C ASN A 298 -1.31 -18.99 -6.63
N PRO A 299 -0.14 -18.65 -6.07
CA PRO A 299 1.14 -19.18 -6.52
C PRO A 299 1.28 -20.69 -6.30
N THR A 300 0.52 -21.26 -5.37
CA THR A 300 0.52 -22.71 -5.08
C THR A 300 -0.41 -23.51 -5.98
N MET A 301 -1.13 -22.85 -6.89
CA MET A 301 -2.11 -23.46 -7.81
C MET A 301 -3.15 -24.34 -7.09
N LYS A 302 -3.58 -23.95 -5.90
CA LYS A 302 -4.62 -24.65 -5.15
C LYS A 302 -5.94 -24.60 -5.93
N SER A 303 -6.56 -25.75 -6.12
CA SER A 303 -7.86 -25.88 -6.79
C SER A 303 -9.02 -25.83 -5.79
N GLY A 304 -10.22 -25.55 -6.30
CA GLY A 304 -11.45 -25.58 -5.50
C GLY A 304 -11.67 -24.35 -4.61
N ILE A 305 -10.93 -23.27 -4.82
CA ILE A 305 -11.16 -21.99 -4.13
C ILE A 305 -12.41 -21.36 -4.75
N ILE A 306 -13.39 -21.05 -3.90
CA ILE A 306 -14.61 -20.33 -4.27
C ILE A 306 -14.54 -18.96 -3.60
N ASP A 307 -14.71 -17.90 -4.39
CA ASP A 307 -14.64 -16.54 -3.91
C ASP A 307 -15.91 -15.73 -4.22
N SER A 308 -16.30 -14.89 -3.27
CA SER A 308 -17.40 -13.92 -3.37
C SER A 308 -16.99 -12.56 -2.80
N SER A 309 -15.70 -12.28 -2.80
CA SER A 309 -15.13 -11.03 -2.32
C SER A 309 -15.54 -9.84 -3.19
N GLY A 310 -15.53 -8.65 -2.61
CA GLY A 310 -15.88 -7.41 -3.29
C GLY A 310 -15.61 -6.18 -2.44
N ILE A 311 -16.15 -5.06 -2.87
CA ILE A 311 -16.08 -3.77 -2.19
C ILE A 311 -17.48 -3.36 -1.75
N ARG A 312 -17.65 -3.00 -0.49
CA ARG A 312 -18.84 -2.30 -0.01
C ARG A 312 -18.61 -0.80 -0.15
N ILE A 313 -19.50 -0.14 -0.86
CA ILE A 313 -19.47 1.31 -1.04
C ILE A 313 -20.61 1.91 -0.21
N THR A 314 -20.29 2.89 0.62
CA THR A 314 -21.27 3.67 1.36
C THR A 314 -21.45 5.03 0.70
N ALA A 315 -22.66 5.37 0.38
CA ALA A 315 -23.02 6.56 -0.38
C ALA A 315 -24.15 7.35 0.29
N THR A 316 -24.25 8.64 -0.05
CA THR A 316 -25.26 9.56 0.47
C THR A 316 -25.82 10.43 -0.67
N GLN A 317 -27.07 10.85 -0.56
CA GLN A 317 -27.68 11.83 -1.47
C GLN A 317 -27.20 13.27 -1.19
N ARG A 318 -26.52 13.49 -0.06
CA ARG A 318 -25.99 14.81 0.30
C ARG A 318 -24.63 15.00 -0.37
N LEU A 319 -24.61 15.68 -1.50
CA LEU A 319 -23.39 16.03 -2.19
C LEU A 319 -22.48 16.86 -1.27
N ARG A 320 -21.18 16.55 -1.28
CA ARG A 320 -20.16 17.33 -0.58
C ARG A 320 -19.73 18.53 -1.43
N GLN A 321 -18.94 19.41 -0.85
CA GLN A 321 -18.54 20.65 -1.51
C GLN A 321 -17.68 20.39 -2.77
N TYR A 322 -16.86 19.33 -2.75
CA TYR A 322 -15.93 19.02 -3.83
C TYR A 322 -16.08 17.58 -4.30
N ASP A 323 -15.98 17.40 -5.61
CA ASP A 323 -15.75 16.09 -6.20
C ASP A 323 -14.27 15.73 -6.07
N SER A 324 -14.00 14.47 -5.72
CA SER A 324 -12.66 13.91 -5.63
C SER A 324 -12.23 13.32 -6.98
N GLY A 325 -10.93 13.28 -7.20
CA GLY A 325 -10.28 12.57 -8.28
C GLY A 325 -9.16 11.68 -7.78
N VAL A 326 -8.77 10.71 -8.60
CA VAL A 326 -7.55 9.92 -8.43
C VAL A 326 -6.64 10.19 -9.61
N LEU A 327 -5.44 10.68 -9.35
CA LEU A 327 -4.40 10.81 -10.37
C LEU A 327 -3.48 9.60 -10.28
N GLN A 328 -3.49 8.75 -11.29
CA GLN A 328 -2.52 7.67 -11.45
C GLN A 328 -1.23 8.23 -12.06
N THR A 329 -0.11 8.03 -11.37
CA THR A 329 1.21 8.49 -11.82
C THR A 329 2.28 7.41 -11.63
N GLY A 330 3.44 7.57 -12.30
CA GLY A 330 4.53 6.60 -12.27
C GLY A 330 4.83 6.01 -13.66
N ALA A 331 5.11 4.72 -13.71
CA ALA A 331 5.37 4.01 -14.95
C ALA A 331 4.10 3.77 -15.77
N ILE A 332 4.20 3.87 -17.09
CA ILE A 332 3.21 3.24 -17.97
C ILE A 332 3.42 1.73 -17.90
N VAL A 333 2.39 0.97 -17.54
CA VAL A 333 2.48 -0.47 -17.33
C VAL A 333 2.66 -1.20 -18.66
N ASN A 334 3.91 -1.44 -19.03
CA ASN A 334 4.26 -2.26 -20.18
C ASN A 334 5.74 -2.70 -20.11
N LYS A 335 6.17 -3.52 -21.08
CA LYS A 335 7.53 -4.10 -21.14
C LYS A 335 8.68 -3.10 -21.20
N LEU A 336 8.44 -1.82 -21.42
CA LEU A 336 9.50 -0.80 -21.45
C LEU A 336 9.98 -0.42 -20.04
N GLN A 337 9.22 -0.71 -18.98
CA GLN A 337 9.79 -0.75 -17.65
C GLN A 337 10.71 -1.97 -17.56
N PHE A 338 11.99 -1.75 -17.28
CA PHE A 338 13.03 -2.77 -17.39
C PHE A 338 13.91 -2.75 -16.14
N ILE A 339 13.93 -3.88 -15.43
CA ILE A 339 14.73 -4.07 -14.22
C ILE A 339 15.78 -5.14 -14.52
N PRO A 340 17.09 -4.80 -14.50
CA PRO A 340 18.14 -5.77 -14.71
C PRO A 340 18.20 -6.80 -13.57
N PRO A 341 18.66 -8.04 -13.80
CA PRO A 341 18.82 -9.02 -12.74
C PRO A 341 20.06 -8.73 -11.88
N HIS A 342 20.13 -9.35 -10.70
CA HIS A 342 21.27 -9.30 -9.77
C HIS A 342 21.58 -7.90 -9.20
N GLU A 343 20.59 -7.01 -9.13
CA GLU A 343 20.71 -5.70 -8.50
C GLU A 343 20.00 -5.69 -7.14
N LYS A 344 20.71 -5.23 -6.11
CA LYS A 344 20.16 -5.18 -4.73
C LYS A 344 19.27 -3.96 -4.51
N ASN A 345 19.52 -2.88 -5.23
CA ASN A 345 18.80 -1.61 -5.05
C ASN A 345 18.72 -0.87 -6.39
N PHE A 346 18.01 -1.44 -7.36
CA PHE A 346 17.81 -0.81 -8.66
C PHE A 346 16.75 0.27 -8.57
N LEU A 347 17.09 1.50 -8.97
CA LEU A 347 16.16 2.63 -9.03
C LEU A 347 15.47 2.70 -10.40
N SER A 348 14.15 2.61 -10.42
CA SER A 348 13.30 2.96 -11.56
C SER A 348 12.58 4.26 -11.26
N ARG A 349 12.85 5.30 -12.05
CA ARG A 349 12.31 6.65 -11.83
C ARG A 349 11.37 7.04 -12.95
N HIS A 350 10.19 7.50 -12.59
CA HIS A 350 9.14 7.93 -13.50
C HIS A 350 8.61 9.30 -13.10
N SER A 351 8.00 10.03 -14.05
CA SER A 351 7.55 11.39 -13.76
C SER A 351 6.18 11.71 -14.34
N CYS A 352 5.48 12.57 -13.63
CA CYS A 352 4.38 13.37 -14.12
C CYS A 352 4.91 14.76 -14.43
N SER A 353 4.86 15.16 -15.70
CA SER A 353 5.48 16.41 -16.14
C SER A 353 4.70 17.64 -15.65
N GLN A 354 5.43 18.72 -15.44
CA GLN A 354 4.86 20.04 -15.17
C GLN A 354 3.80 20.41 -16.22
N GLN A 355 4.09 20.20 -17.51
CA GLN A 355 3.17 20.54 -18.62
C GLN A 355 1.84 19.77 -18.53
N CYS A 356 1.86 18.52 -18.06
CA CYS A 356 0.66 17.74 -17.85
C CYS A 356 -0.18 18.32 -16.70
N LEU A 357 0.44 18.60 -15.55
CA LEU A 357 -0.24 19.20 -14.41
C LEU A 357 -0.76 20.62 -14.70
N GLU A 358 -0.01 21.41 -15.46
CA GLU A 358 -0.43 22.76 -15.89
C GLU A 358 -1.71 22.73 -16.72
N LYS A 359 -1.90 21.71 -17.57
CA LYS A 359 -3.14 21.54 -18.33
C LYS A 359 -4.32 21.20 -17.41
N ALA A 360 -4.10 20.36 -16.42
CA ALA A 360 -5.12 20.00 -15.45
C ALA A 360 -5.57 21.18 -14.59
N LEU A 361 -4.67 22.10 -14.30
CA LEU A 361 -4.88 23.18 -13.31
C LEU A 361 -5.31 24.52 -13.89
N VAL A 362 -5.24 24.71 -15.22
CA VAL A 362 -5.61 25.98 -15.89
C VAL A 362 -7.09 26.32 -15.76
N THR A 363 -7.98 25.32 -15.74
CA THR A 363 -9.42 25.53 -15.73
C THR A 363 -10.06 25.55 -14.35
N GLN A 364 -9.34 25.14 -13.30
CA GLN A 364 -9.86 25.02 -11.95
C GLN A 364 -8.90 25.58 -10.93
N GLN A 365 -9.28 26.55 -10.18
CA GLN A 365 -8.68 27.15 -8.98
C GLN A 365 -7.15 26.98 -8.74
N ASN A 366 -6.40 26.54 -9.74
CA ASN A 366 -4.93 26.41 -9.78
C ASN A 366 -4.30 25.47 -8.73
N SER A 367 -5.05 24.58 -8.08
CA SER A 367 -4.47 23.60 -7.15
C SER A 367 -5.32 22.36 -6.95
N MET A 368 -4.64 21.23 -6.65
CA MET A 368 -5.23 19.97 -6.17
C MET A 368 -4.82 19.79 -4.72
N LYS A 369 -5.76 19.60 -3.82
CA LYS A 369 -5.50 19.25 -2.42
C LYS A 369 -5.45 17.74 -2.29
N VAL A 370 -4.24 17.21 -2.12
CA VAL A 370 -3.98 15.79 -1.92
C VAL A 370 -4.26 15.43 -0.47
N PHE A 371 -5.12 14.44 -0.25
CA PHE A 371 -5.51 14.00 1.09
C PHE A 371 -5.15 12.54 1.39
N ALA A 372 -4.91 11.73 0.34
CA ALA A 372 -4.45 10.36 0.51
C ALA A 372 -3.63 9.89 -0.70
N THR A 373 -2.86 8.82 -0.51
CA THR A 373 -2.03 8.20 -1.55
C THR A 373 -2.01 6.70 -1.38
N LEU A 374 -1.89 5.95 -2.49
CA LEU A 374 -1.57 4.53 -2.49
C LEU A 374 -0.35 4.32 -3.39
N LEU A 375 0.70 3.72 -2.84
CA LEU A 375 1.90 3.33 -3.59
C LEU A 375 1.79 1.86 -4.00
N HIS A 376 2.11 1.55 -5.26
CA HIS A 376 1.95 0.21 -5.80
C HIS A 376 3.15 -0.23 -6.64
N SER A 377 3.70 -1.36 -6.28
CA SER A 377 4.71 -2.12 -7.00
C SER A 377 4.45 -3.61 -6.83
N HIS A 378 5.19 -4.46 -7.52
CA HIS A 378 5.08 -5.91 -7.35
C HIS A 378 6.19 -6.48 -6.45
N LEU A 379 6.53 -7.78 -6.64
CA LEU A 379 7.35 -8.58 -5.73
C LEU A 379 8.79 -8.10 -5.52
N LEU A 380 9.37 -7.33 -6.46
CA LEU A 380 10.73 -6.83 -6.32
C LEU A 380 10.82 -5.49 -5.59
N GLY A 381 9.70 -4.78 -5.42
CA GLY A 381 9.64 -3.50 -4.76
C GLY A 381 10.10 -3.56 -3.30
N THR A 382 11.00 -2.65 -2.90
CA THR A 382 11.54 -2.57 -1.53
C THR A 382 11.31 -1.22 -0.89
N SER A 383 11.26 -0.16 -1.67
CA SER A 383 10.85 1.17 -1.21
C SER A 383 10.30 2.01 -2.34
N MET A 384 9.44 2.96 -2.02
CA MET A 384 8.81 3.86 -2.98
C MET A 384 8.70 5.27 -2.42
N VAL A 385 8.91 6.27 -3.27
CA VAL A 385 8.76 7.68 -2.91
C VAL A 385 8.05 8.43 -4.04
N ALA A 386 7.01 9.18 -3.69
CA ALA A 386 6.33 10.12 -4.58
C ALA A 386 6.83 11.55 -4.26
N HIS A 387 7.84 11.99 -4.99
CA HIS A 387 8.45 13.29 -4.83
C HIS A 387 7.56 14.40 -5.38
N HIS A 388 7.52 15.53 -4.71
CA HIS A 388 6.79 16.73 -5.10
C HIS A 388 7.80 17.85 -5.40
N ILE A 389 7.83 18.33 -6.63
CA ILE A 389 8.82 19.29 -7.09
C ILE A 389 8.10 20.56 -7.54
N ARG A 390 8.51 21.71 -7.00
CA ARG A 390 8.03 23.04 -7.37
C ARG A 390 9.17 23.88 -7.93
N GLY A 391 9.16 24.08 -9.24
CA GLY A 391 10.30 24.66 -9.94
C GLY A 391 11.55 23.79 -9.77
N ASP A 392 12.61 24.34 -9.14
CA ASP A 392 13.88 23.63 -8.89
C ASP A 392 13.99 23.08 -7.44
N VAL A 393 12.91 23.15 -6.65
CA VAL A 393 12.92 22.77 -5.23
C VAL A 393 12.04 21.54 -5.01
N GLU A 394 12.59 20.52 -4.40
CA GLU A 394 11.83 19.40 -3.89
C GLU A 394 11.19 19.76 -2.56
N LEU A 395 9.88 19.64 -2.49
CA LEU A 395 9.08 19.81 -1.29
C LEU A 395 9.05 18.47 -0.50
N GLU A 396 8.41 18.49 0.66
CA GLU A 396 8.10 17.25 1.38
C GLU A 396 7.37 16.29 0.46
N PRO A 397 7.80 15.00 0.35
CA PRO A 397 7.17 14.03 -0.54
C PRO A 397 5.67 13.91 -0.29
N LEU A 398 4.89 13.67 -1.35
CA LEU A 398 3.46 13.38 -1.22
C LEU A 398 3.23 12.07 -0.47
N ALA A 399 4.08 11.09 -0.72
CA ALA A 399 4.07 9.79 -0.04
C ALA A 399 5.47 9.19 -0.06
N GLN A 400 5.77 8.39 0.96
CA GLN A 400 6.95 7.53 0.98
C GLN A 400 6.68 6.25 1.75
N ASP A 401 7.26 5.16 1.26
CA ASP A 401 7.37 3.91 1.98
C ASP A 401 8.77 3.35 1.80
N LEU A 402 9.59 3.45 2.84
CA LEU A 402 10.99 3.03 2.82
C LEU A 402 11.18 1.55 3.16
N SER A 403 10.10 0.85 3.47
CA SER A 403 10.06 -0.59 3.76
C SER A 403 8.86 -1.24 3.08
N TYR A 404 8.63 -0.87 1.81
CA TYR A 404 7.51 -1.34 1.01
C TYR A 404 7.39 -2.87 1.05
N ASP A 405 6.16 -3.34 1.12
CA ASP A 405 5.81 -4.75 1.10
C ASP A 405 4.64 -5.00 0.15
N PHE A 406 4.85 -5.91 -0.81
CA PHE A 406 3.85 -6.29 -1.78
C PHE A 406 2.58 -6.86 -1.13
N ASP A 407 2.72 -7.58 -0.01
CA ASP A 407 1.60 -8.17 0.72
C ASP A 407 0.94 -7.19 1.72
N TYR A 408 1.34 -5.91 1.70
CA TYR A 408 0.75 -4.87 2.53
C TYR A 408 0.70 -3.53 1.80
N GLN A 409 -0.40 -3.28 1.13
CA GLN A 409 -0.60 -2.06 0.34
C GLN A 409 -1.91 -1.40 0.75
N ASP A 410 -1.81 -0.20 1.31
CA ASP A 410 -2.97 0.54 1.83
C ASP A 410 -3.04 1.96 1.28
N ALA A 411 -4.26 2.46 1.12
CA ALA A 411 -4.50 3.87 0.83
C ALA A 411 -4.25 4.70 2.10
N ARG A 412 -3.17 5.48 2.09
CA ARG A 412 -2.69 6.25 3.25
C ARG A 412 -3.28 7.63 3.26
N VAL A 413 -4.11 7.91 4.26
CA VAL A 413 -4.58 9.27 4.50
C VAL A 413 -3.43 10.10 5.04
N LEU A 414 -3.15 11.24 4.42
CA LEU A 414 -2.08 12.13 4.83
C LEU A 414 -2.43 12.81 6.17
N SER A 415 -1.47 12.89 7.07
CA SER A 415 -1.60 13.61 8.35
C SER A 415 -1.90 15.11 8.14
N LYS A 416 -1.45 15.64 7.01
CA LYS A 416 -1.71 16.99 6.52
C LYS A 416 -1.86 16.97 5.01
N GLU A 417 -2.94 17.57 4.50
CA GLU A 417 -3.12 17.74 3.06
C GLU A 417 -1.92 18.43 2.41
N ARG A 418 -1.55 17.97 1.22
CA ARG A 418 -0.51 18.58 0.37
C ARG A 418 -1.19 19.26 -0.82
N GLU A 419 -0.63 20.34 -1.28
CA GLU A 419 -1.22 21.12 -2.37
C GLU A 419 -0.31 21.11 -3.61
N ILE A 420 -0.77 20.43 -4.67
CA ILE A 420 -0.17 20.47 -6.00
C ILE A 420 -0.69 21.71 -6.70
N LYS A 421 0.22 22.59 -7.16
CA LYS A 421 -0.07 23.85 -7.82
C LYS A 421 0.37 23.86 -9.28
N TYR A 422 -0.13 24.84 -10.00
CA TYR A 422 0.38 25.17 -11.32
C TYR A 422 1.90 25.38 -11.27
N GLY A 423 2.63 24.74 -12.18
CA GLY A 423 4.10 24.79 -12.20
C GLY A 423 4.79 23.68 -11.40
N ASP A 424 4.05 22.83 -10.69
CA ASP A 424 4.61 21.66 -10.02
C ASP A 424 4.83 20.48 -10.98
N SER A 425 5.68 19.54 -10.59
CA SER A 425 5.85 18.22 -11.19
C SER A 425 5.99 17.15 -10.12
N LEU A 426 5.73 15.89 -10.49
CA LEU A 426 5.90 14.76 -9.59
C LEU A 426 6.93 13.78 -10.15
N THR A 427 7.66 13.12 -9.26
CA THR A 427 8.54 12.01 -9.63
C THR A 427 8.28 10.83 -8.71
N ILE A 428 8.13 9.65 -9.30
CA ILE A 428 7.91 8.41 -8.56
C ILE A 428 9.17 7.57 -8.69
N ASP A 429 9.81 7.35 -7.54
CA ASP A 429 10.97 6.47 -7.40
C ASP A 429 10.52 5.14 -6.82
N CYS A 430 10.86 4.05 -7.52
CA CYS A 430 10.68 2.68 -7.06
C CYS A 430 12.02 1.98 -7.00
N HIS A 431 12.36 1.45 -5.83
CA HIS A 431 13.56 0.67 -5.61
C HIS A 431 13.25 -0.82 -5.62
N TYR A 432 14.06 -1.59 -6.32
CA TYR A 432 13.85 -3.02 -6.53
C TYR A 432 15.03 -3.84 -6.06
N ASP A 433 14.76 -4.98 -5.44
CA ASP A 433 15.75 -6.04 -5.18
C ASP A 433 15.54 -7.19 -6.18
N SER A 434 16.37 -7.24 -7.20
CA SER A 434 16.40 -8.28 -8.23
C SER A 434 17.52 -9.30 -8.05
N THR A 435 18.14 -9.38 -6.87
CA THR A 435 19.27 -10.29 -6.60
C THR A 435 18.92 -11.76 -6.83
N GLY A 436 17.66 -12.15 -6.60
CA GLY A 436 17.15 -13.50 -6.86
C GLY A 436 16.74 -13.77 -8.31
N ARG A 437 16.82 -12.79 -9.20
CA ARG A 437 16.44 -12.97 -10.61
C ARG A 437 17.67 -13.33 -11.46
N THR A 438 17.49 -14.27 -12.40
CA THR A 438 18.52 -14.65 -13.38
C THR A 438 18.33 -14.00 -14.74
N LYS A 439 17.18 -13.40 -14.99
CA LYS A 439 16.80 -12.65 -16.19
C LYS A 439 16.21 -11.31 -15.81
N PRO A 440 16.24 -10.31 -16.71
CA PRO A 440 15.55 -9.04 -16.49
C PRO A 440 14.06 -9.25 -16.16
N THR A 441 13.51 -8.43 -15.29
CA THR A 441 12.08 -8.34 -15.03
C THR A 441 11.53 -7.13 -15.80
N LEU A 442 10.48 -7.36 -16.58
CA LEU A 442 9.83 -6.35 -17.38
C LEU A 442 8.59 -5.80 -16.66
N GLY A 443 8.13 -4.63 -17.05
CA GLY A 443 6.86 -4.09 -16.62
C GLY A 443 5.69 -4.85 -17.23
N GLY A 444 4.65 -5.07 -16.42
CA GLY A 444 3.44 -5.78 -16.83
C GLY A 444 2.46 -5.98 -15.69
N LEU A 445 1.36 -6.65 -16.01
CA LEU A 445 0.22 -6.80 -15.12
C LEU A 445 0.33 -8.02 -14.18
N SER A 446 1.19 -8.98 -14.53
CA SER A 446 1.43 -10.16 -13.70
C SER A 446 2.29 -9.82 -12.49
N THR A 447 2.06 -10.44 -11.34
CA THR A 447 2.91 -10.29 -10.14
C THR A 447 4.36 -10.73 -10.36
N ALA A 448 4.63 -11.55 -11.39
CA ALA A 448 5.98 -11.92 -11.80
C ALA A 448 6.72 -10.83 -12.60
N GLU A 449 5.96 -9.90 -13.17
CA GLU A 449 6.40 -8.66 -13.80
C GLU A 449 6.40 -7.53 -12.76
N GLU A 450 6.66 -6.28 -13.16
CA GLU A 450 6.74 -5.17 -12.21
C GLU A 450 5.88 -3.98 -12.59
N MET A 451 5.54 -3.21 -11.57
CA MET A 451 4.90 -1.89 -11.65
C MET A 451 5.64 -0.88 -10.79
N CYS A 452 5.44 0.40 -11.09
CA CYS A 452 5.88 1.53 -10.28
C CYS A 452 4.82 2.61 -10.37
N LEU A 453 3.83 2.57 -9.49
CA LEU A 453 2.67 3.44 -9.55
C LEU A 453 2.42 4.14 -8.22
N ALA A 454 1.87 5.34 -8.30
CA ALA A 454 1.27 6.05 -7.18
C ALA A 454 -0.13 6.53 -7.60
N PHE A 455 -1.11 6.27 -6.74
CA PHE A 455 -2.48 6.77 -6.87
C PHE A 455 -2.63 7.92 -5.88
N ILE A 456 -2.86 9.11 -6.41
CA ILE A 456 -2.95 10.36 -5.64
C ILE A 456 -4.42 10.74 -5.54
N TYR A 457 -5.00 10.64 -4.35
CA TYR A 457 -6.38 11.04 -4.06
C TYR A 457 -6.43 12.54 -3.72
N TYR A 458 -7.22 13.28 -4.45
CA TYR A 458 -7.25 14.75 -4.34
C TYR A 458 -8.63 15.34 -4.58
N TYR A 459 -8.78 16.61 -4.23
CA TYR A 459 -9.92 17.43 -4.58
C TYR A 459 -9.49 18.90 -4.82
N PRO A 460 -10.27 19.72 -5.57
CA PRO A 460 -11.38 19.33 -6.42
C PRO A 460 -10.91 18.48 -7.62
N LYS A 461 -11.80 17.63 -8.15
CA LYS A 461 -11.52 16.80 -9.33
C LYS A 461 -11.13 17.68 -10.53
N THR A 462 -10.14 17.24 -11.28
CA THR A 462 -9.66 17.88 -12.51
C THR A 462 -9.88 16.97 -13.73
N GLU A 463 -9.61 17.51 -14.92
CA GLU A 463 -9.74 16.78 -16.19
C GLU A 463 -8.68 15.68 -16.40
N ILE A 464 -7.77 15.47 -15.45
CA ILE A 464 -6.66 14.50 -15.61
C ILE A 464 -6.84 13.30 -14.67
N SER A 465 -6.74 12.09 -15.22
CA SER A 465 -6.71 10.84 -14.46
C SER A 465 -5.37 10.11 -14.53
N ASN A 466 -4.60 10.31 -15.60
CA ASN A 466 -3.32 9.66 -15.83
C ASN A 466 -2.23 10.64 -16.20
N CYS A 467 -1.09 10.56 -15.49
CA CYS A 467 0.13 11.30 -15.78
C CYS A 467 1.34 10.38 -15.53
N GLN A 468 1.80 9.70 -16.58
CA GLN A 468 2.76 8.62 -16.46
C GLN A 468 3.90 8.77 -17.49
N SER A 469 5.01 8.05 -17.28
CA SER A 469 6.16 8.10 -18.17
C SER A 469 6.83 6.74 -18.38
N LEU A 470 7.66 6.67 -19.45
CA LEU A 470 8.47 5.51 -19.80
C LEU A 470 9.82 5.93 -20.37
N PRO A 471 10.90 5.19 -20.11
CA PRO A 471 12.17 5.34 -20.83
C PRO A 471 12.05 4.79 -22.25
N LEU A 472 12.71 5.45 -23.20
CA LEU A 472 12.68 5.07 -24.63
C LEU A 472 13.88 4.23 -25.07
N TYR A 473 14.98 4.23 -24.30
CA TYR A 473 16.24 3.56 -24.65
C TYR A 473 16.75 3.93 -26.06
N ASP A 474 16.51 5.18 -26.45
CA ASP A 474 16.72 5.72 -27.80
C ASP A 474 18.19 5.75 -28.25
N GLN A 475 19.15 5.58 -27.33
CA GLN A 475 20.58 5.34 -27.63
C GLN A 475 20.83 4.01 -28.35
N LEU A 476 19.88 3.07 -28.29
CA LEU A 476 19.97 1.75 -28.92
C LEU A 476 19.25 1.69 -30.28
N GLY A 477 18.40 2.67 -30.57
CA GLY A 477 17.63 2.75 -31.81
C GLY A 477 16.26 3.38 -31.62
N SER A 478 15.56 3.65 -32.70
CA SER A 478 14.27 4.35 -32.71
C SER A 478 13.06 3.50 -32.30
N ASN A 479 13.24 2.19 -32.11
CA ASN A 479 12.16 1.29 -31.69
C ASN A 479 12.35 0.83 -30.23
N PRO A 480 11.67 1.45 -29.25
CA PRO A 480 11.86 1.12 -27.83
C PRO A 480 11.58 -0.35 -27.51
N GLY A 481 10.57 -0.95 -28.13
CA GLY A 481 10.23 -2.35 -27.91
C GLY A 481 11.32 -3.31 -28.37
N HIS A 482 11.92 -3.05 -29.54
CA HIS A 482 13.06 -3.82 -30.03
C HIS A 482 14.30 -3.62 -29.15
N ASN A 483 14.53 -2.40 -28.66
CA ASN A 483 15.63 -2.10 -27.73
C ASN A 483 15.53 -2.93 -26.45
N VAL A 484 14.33 -3.06 -25.87
CA VAL A 484 14.08 -3.91 -24.70
C VAL A 484 14.33 -5.38 -25.02
N ASP A 485 13.82 -5.89 -26.15
CA ASP A 485 14.01 -7.30 -26.54
C ASP A 485 15.51 -7.63 -26.74
N MET A 486 16.28 -6.67 -27.28
CA MET A 486 17.73 -6.80 -27.40
C MET A 486 18.42 -6.81 -26.03
N MET A 487 18.10 -5.86 -25.13
CA MET A 487 18.67 -5.79 -23.78
C MET A 487 18.33 -7.03 -22.96
N TYR A 488 17.13 -7.61 -23.16
CA TYR A 488 16.70 -8.82 -22.46
C TYR A 488 17.62 -10.01 -22.71
N SER A 489 18.25 -10.06 -23.91
CA SER A 489 19.18 -11.11 -24.31
C SER A 489 20.63 -10.89 -23.87
N TRP A 490 20.97 -9.76 -23.24
CA TRP A 490 22.32 -9.44 -22.84
C TRP A 490 22.85 -10.39 -21.74
N ASN A 491 24.18 -10.54 -21.68
CA ASN A 491 24.83 -11.27 -20.60
C ASN A 491 24.96 -10.39 -19.34
N TRP A 492 23.95 -10.41 -18.49
CA TRP A 492 23.86 -9.59 -17.29
C TRP A 492 24.84 -9.95 -16.16
N GLN A 493 25.62 -11.01 -16.30
CA GLN A 493 26.74 -11.31 -15.39
C GLN A 493 27.99 -10.49 -15.71
N ASN A 494 28.06 -9.91 -16.93
CA ASN A 494 29.18 -9.09 -17.36
C ASN A 494 29.04 -7.65 -16.84
N GLN A 495 30.08 -7.16 -16.15
CA GLN A 495 30.09 -5.80 -15.59
C GLN A 495 30.08 -4.70 -16.66
N ASP A 496 30.68 -4.94 -17.84
CA ASP A 496 30.64 -3.98 -18.94
C ASP A 496 29.22 -3.81 -19.48
N VAL A 497 28.42 -4.87 -19.48
CA VAL A 497 27.01 -4.82 -19.86
C VAL A 497 26.21 -3.99 -18.86
N LYS A 498 26.45 -4.17 -17.58
CA LYS A 498 25.81 -3.36 -16.53
C LYS A 498 26.19 -1.89 -16.65
N ALA A 499 27.48 -1.58 -16.84
CA ALA A 499 27.94 -0.21 -17.04
C ALA A 499 27.32 0.42 -18.29
N LYS A 500 27.24 -0.32 -19.40
CA LYS A 500 26.58 0.12 -20.63
C LYS A 500 25.09 0.43 -20.38
N PHE A 501 24.39 -0.44 -19.68
CA PHE A 501 22.97 -0.22 -19.35
C PHE A 501 22.80 1.02 -18.48
N GLN A 502 23.64 1.22 -17.46
CA GLN A 502 23.61 2.41 -16.63
C GLN A 502 23.85 3.70 -17.45
N ASP A 503 24.77 3.66 -18.41
CA ASP A 503 25.01 4.79 -19.32
C ASP A 503 23.77 5.09 -20.20
N ILE A 504 23.08 4.05 -20.69
CA ILE A 504 21.82 4.19 -21.42
C ILE A 504 20.76 4.83 -20.52
N MET A 505 20.56 4.32 -19.31
CA MET A 505 19.58 4.87 -18.36
C MET A 505 19.84 6.34 -18.04
N ASN A 506 21.11 6.72 -17.93
CA ASN A 506 21.50 8.11 -17.69
C ASN A 506 21.23 9.07 -18.86
N LYS A 507 21.07 8.53 -20.07
CA LYS A 507 20.96 9.32 -21.31
C LYS A 507 19.62 9.18 -22.02
N THR A 508 18.81 8.17 -21.67
CA THR A 508 17.56 7.89 -22.35
C THR A 508 16.56 9.05 -22.23
N ASN A 509 15.87 9.32 -23.32
CA ASN A 509 14.71 10.20 -23.27
C ASN A 509 13.50 9.49 -22.64
N VAL A 510 12.57 10.27 -22.15
CA VAL A 510 11.36 9.78 -21.46
C VAL A 510 10.13 10.20 -22.24
N TYR A 511 9.25 9.25 -22.45
CA TYR A 511 7.94 9.47 -23.06
C TYR A 511 6.90 9.69 -21.95
N HIS A 512 6.03 10.69 -22.12
CA HIS A 512 4.98 11.01 -21.16
C HIS A 512 3.60 10.79 -21.75
N ILE A 513 2.67 10.29 -20.93
CA ILE A 513 1.23 10.27 -21.19
C ILE A 513 0.53 11.20 -20.21
N CYS A 514 -0.47 11.90 -20.71
CA CYS A 514 -1.31 12.78 -19.95
C CYS A 514 -2.74 12.61 -20.43
N ASN A 515 -3.55 11.83 -19.74
CA ASN A 515 -4.88 11.43 -20.18
C ASN A 515 -5.98 12.07 -19.35
N SER A 516 -7.06 12.44 -20.04
CA SER A 516 -8.32 12.89 -19.45
C SER A 516 -9.36 11.76 -19.55
N PRO A 517 -10.16 11.51 -18.49
CA PRO A 517 -11.25 10.54 -18.54
C PRO A 517 -12.38 10.96 -19.47
N THR A 518 -12.56 12.27 -19.70
CA THR A 518 -13.65 12.83 -20.50
C THR A 518 -13.30 13.00 -21.99
N HIS A 519 -12.02 12.95 -22.33
CA HIS A 519 -11.51 13.17 -23.70
C HIS A 519 -10.46 12.13 -24.04
N PRO A 520 -10.83 10.86 -24.25
CA PRO A 520 -9.89 9.79 -24.56
C PRO A 520 -9.10 10.05 -25.84
N ASP A 521 -9.66 10.76 -26.82
CA ASP A 521 -8.98 11.15 -28.06
C ASP A 521 -8.00 12.33 -27.90
N SER A 522 -8.10 13.09 -26.80
CA SER A 522 -7.12 14.15 -26.46
C SER A 522 -5.81 13.59 -25.90
N THR A 523 -5.72 12.29 -25.87
CA THR A 523 -4.69 11.45 -25.25
C THR A 523 -3.31 11.56 -25.89
N ASN A 524 -3.23 12.09 -27.10
CA ASN A 524 -1.95 12.24 -27.79
C ASN A 524 -1.22 13.54 -27.41
N TYR A 525 -1.10 13.79 -26.10
CA TYR A 525 -0.03 14.65 -25.64
C TYR A 525 1.30 13.89 -25.68
N GLN A 526 1.61 13.36 -26.85
CA GLN A 526 2.98 13.02 -27.23
C GLN A 526 3.78 14.32 -27.22
N GLN A 527 4.08 14.84 -26.08
CA GLN A 527 4.86 16.06 -25.97
C GLN A 527 6.11 15.82 -25.16
N ASN A 528 7.18 16.05 -25.87
CA ASN A 528 8.50 16.36 -25.40
C ASN A 528 9.18 15.22 -24.62
N MET A 529 9.97 14.48 -25.35
CA MET A 529 11.05 13.69 -24.80
C MET A 529 11.97 14.60 -24.01
N TYR A 530 11.97 14.52 -22.71
CA TYR A 530 12.93 15.17 -21.86
C TYR A 530 13.30 14.25 -20.70
N ARG A 531 14.50 14.40 -20.22
CA ARG A 531 14.95 13.71 -19.00
C ARG A 531 14.04 14.08 -17.84
N VAL A 532 13.80 13.12 -16.98
CA VAL A 532 13.16 13.40 -15.68
C VAL A 532 14.01 14.46 -14.97
N PRO A 533 13.48 15.66 -14.71
CA PRO A 533 14.25 16.72 -14.09
C PRO A 533 14.62 16.32 -12.66
N GLU A 534 15.87 16.57 -12.28
CA GLU A 534 16.27 16.51 -10.89
C GLU A 534 16.18 17.90 -10.27
N PRO A 535 15.58 18.04 -9.07
CA PRO A 535 15.54 19.32 -8.36
C PRO A 535 16.96 19.74 -7.96
N ARG A 536 17.25 21.02 -8.05
CA ARG A 536 18.54 21.58 -7.57
C ARG A 536 18.64 21.53 -6.07
N THR A 537 17.52 21.73 -5.39
CA THR A 537 17.43 21.64 -3.93
C THR A 537 16.60 20.42 -3.58
N LYS A 538 17.23 19.43 -2.97
CA LYS A 538 16.56 18.21 -2.48
C LYS A 538 15.90 18.47 -1.14
N TYR A 539 14.76 17.82 -0.91
CA TYR A 539 14.12 17.81 0.40
C TYR A 539 15.04 17.17 1.44
N THR A 540 15.19 17.82 2.55
CA THR A 540 15.87 17.28 3.73
C THR A 540 14.88 17.25 4.86
N PRO A 541 14.58 16.05 5.41
CA PRO A 541 13.72 15.95 6.57
C PRO A 541 14.24 16.81 7.73
N PRO A 542 13.38 17.36 8.57
CA PRO A 542 13.80 18.05 9.78
C PRO A 542 14.76 17.14 10.59
N PRO A 543 15.83 17.72 11.17
CA PRO A 543 16.75 16.93 11.99
C PRO A 543 16.02 16.31 13.18
N ARG A 544 16.42 15.09 13.55
CA ARG A 544 15.92 14.42 14.75
C ARG A 544 16.15 15.31 15.97
N GLN A 545 15.12 15.49 16.78
CA GLN A 545 15.21 16.30 18.00
C GLN A 545 15.69 15.42 19.18
N CYS A 546 16.96 15.05 19.14
CA CYS A 546 17.55 14.20 20.16
C CYS A 546 18.26 15.05 21.24
N PRO A 547 18.09 14.72 22.55
CA PRO A 547 18.82 15.38 23.63
C PRO A 547 20.33 15.20 23.40
N GLY A 548 21.07 16.31 23.27
CA GLY A 548 22.52 16.31 23.07
C GLY A 548 23.04 16.50 21.64
N SER A 549 22.15 16.56 20.64
CA SER A 549 22.51 16.94 19.26
C SER A 549 22.45 18.47 19.09
N GLN A 550 23.35 19.20 19.72
CA GLN A 550 23.64 20.62 19.43
C GLN A 550 25.06 20.77 18.92
#